data_cc99f49dcf9da6b2df8dfe0888d14c38
#
_entry.id   cc99f49dcf9da6b2df8dfe0888d14c38
#
_cell.length_a   1.000
_cell.length_b   1.000
_cell.length_c   1.000
_cell.angle_alpha   90.00
_cell.angle_beta   90.00
_cell.angle_gamma   90.00
#
_symmetry.space_group_name_H-M   'P 1'
#
loop_
_entity.id
_entity.type
_entity.pdbx_description
1 polymer ?
#
loop_
_entity_poly.entity_id
_entity_poly.type
_entity_poly.pdbx_seq_one_letter_code
_entity_poly.pdbx_strand_id
1 'polypeptide(L)'
;VSGVSSTADSAVDFLQVVSPSLDAQLSALDPEVAVAIDAELNRQRTGLEMIASENHTAAAVMAAQGSVLTNKYAEGYPGRRYYGGCEHVDVIEKLAIDRVKALFGAEYANVQPHSGAQANASVMHALIKPGDTIMGLNLAHGGHLTHGMKINFSGKLYNVVPYQVREDTHQVDMAEVERLALEHKPALIVAGWSAYARQLDFAEFRRIADLVGAYLMVDMAHFAGLVAAGLHPSPVQHAHVTTSTTHKTLAGPRGGIILSNDEAVAKKINSAVFPGQQGGPLEHVIAGKAVAFKIAASPEFKERQERVLAGARILAERLIQPDVAAKGISVISGGTDVHLVLVDLRHCDLNGQEAEDRLAAIDITVNRNAVPFDPRPPMVTSGLRIGTPALATRGFGEAAFVEVANIIAEALITDAAADLSELRARVQALAAAHPLYPSVGNLS
;
A
#
# COMPACT_ATOMS: atom_id res chain seq x y z
N VAL A 1 60.58 -31.07 -14.36
CA VAL A 1 59.22 -31.19 -14.89
C VAL A 1 58.28 -31.00 -13.70
N SER A 2 57.76 -29.79 -13.57
CA SER A 2 56.89 -29.31 -12.50
C SER A 2 55.45 -29.74 -12.76
N GLY A 3 54.88 -30.50 -11.82
CA GLY A 3 53.46 -30.80 -11.82
C GLY A 3 52.63 -29.57 -11.38
N VAL A 4 51.76 -29.10 -12.26
CA VAL A 4 50.73 -28.14 -11.90
C VAL A 4 49.60 -28.92 -11.27
N SER A 5 49.41 -28.73 -9.95
CA SER A 5 48.20 -29.17 -9.24
C SER A 5 47.03 -28.28 -9.67
N SER A 6 46.12 -28.81 -10.45
CA SER A 6 44.83 -28.19 -10.70
C SER A 6 43.96 -28.41 -9.47
N THR A 7 43.76 -27.39 -8.68
CA THR A 7 42.63 -27.33 -7.74
C THR A 7 41.37 -27.29 -8.57
N ALA A 8 40.72 -28.44 -8.69
CA ALA A 8 39.32 -28.46 -9.18
C ALA A 8 38.48 -27.67 -8.19
N ASP A 9 38.05 -26.48 -8.58
CA ASP A 9 36.95 -25.81 -7.94
C ASP A 9 35.76 -26.77 -7.97
N SER A 10 35.43 -27.33 -6.82
CA SER A 10 34.24 -28.16 -6.67
C SER A 10 33.04 -27.25 -6.93
N ALA A 11 32.48 -27.35 -8.13
CA ALA A 11 31.21 -26.69 -8.42
C ALA A 11 30.21 -27.10 -7.35
N VAL A 12 29.80 -26.14 -6.51
CA VAL A 12 28.77 -26.37 -5.50
C VAL A 12 27.51 -26.73 -6.27
N ASP A 13 27.05 -27.97 -6.11
CA ASP A 13 25.77 -28.39 -6.67
C ASP A 13 24.64 -27.73 -5.87
N PHE A 14 24.22 -26.55 -6.33
CA PHE A 14 23.20 -25.73 -5.70
C PHE A 14 21.84 -26.43 -5.51
N LEU A 15 21.65 -27.61 -6.15
CA LEU A 15 20.41 -28.39 -6.01
C LEU A 15 20.53 -29.46 -4.90
N GLN A 16 21.75 -29.78 -4.44
CA GLN A 16 22.00 -30.83 -3.47
C GLN A 16 22.40 -30.36 -2.07
N VAL A 17 22.28 -29.05 -1.78
CA VAL A 17 22.50 -28.57 -0.41
C VAL A 17 21.41 -29.12 0.50
N VAL A 18 21.68 -30.20 1.15
CA VAL A 18 20.80 -30.87 2.12
C VAL A 18 20.93 -30.19 3.46
N SER A 19 20.14 -29.13 3.65
CA SER A 19 19.96 -28.52 4.96
C SER A 19 18.52 -28.69 5.40
N PRO A 20 18.22 -28.82 6.71
CA PRO A 20 16.83 -29.00 7.18
C PRO A 20 15.89 -27.83 6.98
N SER A 21 16.40 -26.65 6.63
CA SER A 21 15.57 -25.47 6.34
C SER A 21 16.13 -24.66 5.16
N LEU A 22 15.24 -23.97 4.45
CA LEU A 22 15.64 -23.03 3.38
C LEU A 22 16.49 -21.87 3.93
N ASP A 23 16.23 -21.45 5.16
CA ASP A 23 16.95 -20.39 5.83
C ASP A 23 18.44 -20.74 6.05
N ALA A 24 18.70 -21.95 6.54
CA ALA A 24 20.08 -22.43 6.72
C ALA A 24 20.85 -22.58 5.39
N GLN A 25 20.14 -22.84 4.28
CA GLN A 25 20.74 -22.88 2.95
C GLN A 25 21.14 -21.48 2.48
N LEU A 26 20.30 -20.47 2.72
CA LEU A 26 20.60 -19.08 2.36
C LEU A 26 21.84 -18.58 3.09
N SER A 27 21.91 -18.78 4.41
CA SER A 27 23.05 -18.34 5.23
C SER A 27 24.38 -18.99 4.80
N ALA A 28 24.32 -20.26 4.39
CA ALA A 28 25.51 -20.98 3.93
C ALA A 28 25.96 -20.53 2.54
N LEU A 29 25.01 -20.17 1.65
CA LEU A 29 25.29 -19.82 0.26
C LEU A 29 25.64 -18.33 0.10
N ASP A 30 24.88 -17.47 0.76
CA ASP A 30 25.01 -16.01 0.63
C ASP A 30 24.84 -15.32 2.01
N PRO A 31 25.91 -15.32 2.82
CA PRO A 31 25.87 -14.70 4.14
C PRO A 31 25.66 -13.19 4.10
N GLU A 32 26.04 -12.50 3.01
CA GLU A 32 25.83 -11.04 2.90
C GLU A 32 24.34 -10.71 2.79
N VAL A 33 23.60 -11.47 1.99
CA VAL A 33 22.13 -11.32 1.89
C VAL A 33 21.46 -11.73 3.20
N ALA A 34 21.89 -12.80 3.85
CA ALA A 34 21.35 -13.24 5.13
C ALA A 34 21.50 -12.16 6.21
N VAL A 35 22.69 -11.58 6.37
CA VAL A 35 22.96 -10.47 7.29
C VAL A 35 22.08 -9.24 7.00
N ALA A 36 21.88 -8.89 5.73
CA ALA A 36 21.03 -7.75 5.35
C ALA A 36 19.56 -8.00 5.72
N ILE A 37 19.06 -9.24 5.52
CA ILE A 37 17.69 -9.61 5.90
C ILE A 37 17.52 -9.56 7.44
N ASP A 38 18.48 -10.06 8.19
CA ASP A 38 18.46 -10.02 9.66
C ASP A 38 18.51 -8.58 10.18
N ALA A 39 19.30 -7.71 9.56
CA ALA A 39 19.35 -6.29 9.91
C ALA A 39 17.99 -5.61 9.69
N GLU A 40 17.29 -5.91 8.57
CA GLU A 40 15.95 -5.40 8.31
C GLU A 40 14.91 -5.99 9.28
N LEU A 41 14.98 -7.28 9.58
CA LEU A 41 14.12 -7.91 10.60
C LEU A 41 14.29 -7.24 11.96
N ASN A 42 15.55 -6.95 12.35
CA ASN A 42 15.84 -6.25 13.60
C ASN A 42 15.29 -4.80 13.58
N ARG A 43 15.47 -4.06 12.47
CA ARG A 43 14.89 -2.72 12.31
C ARG A 43 13.36 -2.74 12.51
N GLN A 44 12.67 -3.68 11.87
CA GLN A 44 11.22 -3.82 12.01
C GLN A 44 10.79 -4.20 13.44
N ARG A 45 11.59 -4.99 14.15
CA ARG A 45 11.30 -5.41 15.54
C ARG A 45 11.48 -4.29 16.54
N THR A 46 12.52 -3.48 16.39
CA THR A 46 12.93 -2.47 17.35
C THR A 46 12.31 -1.09 17.12
N GLY A 47 11.90 -0.78 15.90
CA GLY A 47 11.23 0.46 15.53
C GLY A 47 9.71 0.35 15.47
N LEU A 48 9.05 1.50 15.31
CA LEU A 48 7.62 1.62 15.07
C LEU A 48 7.38 2.05 13.61
N GLU A 49 6.88 1.13 12.79
CA GLU A 49 6.55 1.40 11.39
C GLU A 49 5.21 2.12 11.28
N MET A 50 5.22 3.36 10.79
CA MET A 50 4.03 4.19 10.65
C MET A 50 3.92 4.83 9.25
N ILE A 51 4.62 4.32 8.25
CA ILE A 51 4.34 4.68 6.85
C ILE A 51 2.97 4.12 6.47
N ALA A 52 2.06 4.99 6.06
CA ALA A 52 0.64 4.63 5.81
C ALA A 52 0.42 3.58 4.72
N SER A 53 1.39 3.39 3.83
CA SER A 53 1.37 2.39 2.75
C SER A 53 2.09 1.09 3.10
N GLU A 54 2.56 0.92 4.34
CA GLU A 54 3.26 -0.28 4.79
C GLU A 54 2.47 -1.05 5.85
N ASN A 55 2.77 -2.35 5.94
CA ASN A 55 2.16 -3.24 6.92
C ASN A 55 3.06 -4.46 7.13
N HIS A 56 2.84 -5.17 8.22
CA HIS A 56 3.47 -6.46 8.48
C HIS A 56 2.57 -7.60 7.95
N THR A 57 3.10 -8.38 7.01
CA THR A 57 2.37 -9.53 6.46
C THR A 57 2.50 -10.75 7.38
N ALA A 58 1.56 -11.68 7.32
CA ALA A 58 1.64 -12.92 8.11
C ALA A 58 2.79 -13.82 7.63
N ALA A 59 3.44 -14.55 8.56
CA ALA A 59 4.50 -15.51 8.23
C ALA A 59 4.05 -16.55 7.18
N ALA A 60 2.78 -16.97 7.21
CA ALA A 60 2.21 -17.88 6.21
C ALA A 60 2.20 -17.28 4.78
N VAL A 61 2.07 -15.95 4.64
CA VAL A 61 2.17 -15.27 3.35
C VAL A 61 3.62 -15.30 2.85
N MET A 62 4.59 -15.03 3.74
CA MET A 62 6.01 -15.12 3.40
C MET A 62 6.40 -16.54 2.99
N ALA A 63 5.94 -17.55 3.72
CA ALA A 63 6.17 -18.96 3.39
C ALA A 63 5.59 -19.34 2.03
N ALA A 64 4.40 -18.84 1.67
CA ALA A 64 3.81 -19.08 0.36
C ALA A 64 4.66 -18.46 -0.77
N GLN A 65 5.22 -17.28 -0.55
CA GLN A 65 6.08 -16.60 -1.52
C GLN A 65 7.44 -17.31 -1.69
N GLY A 66 8.00 -17.87 -0.62
CA GLY A 66 9.26 -18.64 -0.65
C GLY A 66 9.11 -20.08 -1.14
N SER A 67 7.99 -20.44 -1.76
CA SER A 67 7.70 -21.81 -2.18
C SER A 67 8.24 -22.14 -3.59
N VAL A 68 8.18 -23.42 -3.95
CA VAL A 68 8.57 -23.94 -5.29
C VAL A 68 7.72 -23.38 -6.44
N LEU A 69 6.64 -22.67 -6.14
CA LEU A 69 5.80 -22.00 -7.16
C LEU A 69 6.59 -20.93 -7.93
N THR A 70 7.69 -20.43 -7.37
CA THR A 70 8.61 -19.51 -8.06
C THR A 70 9.18 -20.11 -9.36
N ASN A 71 9.25 -21.44 -9.48
CA ASN A 71 9.80 -22.13 -10.65
C ASN A 71 8.81 -22.24 -11.81
N LYS A 72 7.50 -21.99 -11.57
CA LYS A 72 6.46 -22.34 -12.56
C LYS A 72 6.13 -21.19 -13.50
N TYR A 73 6.25 -21.45 -14.78
CA TYR A 73 5.80 -20.56 -15.86
C TYR A 73 4.36 -20.91 -16.26
N ALA A 74 3.42 -19.96 -16.13
CA ALA A 74 1.97 -20.24 -16.27
C ALA A 74 1.22 -19.15 -17.05
N GLU A 75 1.74 -18.77 -18.24
CA GLU A 75 1.05 -17.82 -19.13
C GLU A 75 -0.36 -18.27 -19.46
N GLY A 76 -1.28 -17.33 -19.52
CA GLY A 76 -2.72 -17.56 -19.66
C GLY A 76 -3.44 -17.50 -18.33
N TYR A 77 -4.55 -18.22 -18.24
CA TYR A 77 -5.45 -18.22 -17.08
C TYR A 77 -5.81 -19.66 -16.67
N PRO A 78 -6.34 -19.91 -15.46
CA PRO A 78 -6.75 -21.25 -15.04
C PRO A 78 -7.60 -21.98 -16.09
N GLY A 79 -7.20 -23.21 -16.43
CA GLY A 79 -7.85 -24.01 -17.46
C GLY A 79 -7.57 -23.60 -18.92
N ARG A 80 -6.84 -22.52 -19.14
CA ARG A 80 -6.47 -21.99 -20.47
C ARG A 80 -5.03 -21.49 -20.46
N ARG A 81 -4.08 -22.35 -20.13
CA ARG A 81 -2.64 -22.07 -20.09
C ARG A 81 -1.97 -22.37 -21.43
N TYR A 82 -0.88 -21.66 -21.67
CA TYR A 82 -0.02 -21.91 -22.83
C TYR A 82 1.06 -22.96 -22.54
N TYR A 83 1.22 -23.38 -21.27
CA TYR A 83 2.23 -24.33 -20.80
C TYR A 83 1.58 -25.51 -20.10
N GLY A 84 2.23 -26.70 -20.17
CA GLY A 84 1.85 -27.88 -19.40
C GLY A 84 2.23 -27.77 -17.92
N GLY A 85 1.77 -28.72 -17.10
CA GLY A 85 2.10 -28.82 -15.68
C GLY A 85 1.49 -27.70 -14.83
N CYS A 86 0.35 -27.16 -15.21
CA CYS A 86 -0.30 -26.04 -14.53
C CYS A 86 -1.45 -26.46 -13.60
N GLU A 87 -1.71 -27.75 -13.45
CA GLU A 87 -2.84 -28.29 -12.67
C GLU A 87 -2.87 -27.78 -11.21
N HIS A 88 -1.71 -27.63 -10.56
CA HIS A 88 -1.63 -27.16 -9.18
C HIS A 88 -1.67 -25.62 -9.06
N VAL A 89 -1.00 -24.91 -9.95
CA VAL A 89 -1.08 -23.44 -9.97
C VAL A 89 -2.47 -22.94 -10.36
N ASP A 90 -3.20 -23.69 -11.19
CA ASP A 90 -4.61 -23.41 -11.52
C ASP A 90 -5.49 -23.45 -10.26
N VAL A 91 -5.26 -24.41 -9.38
CA VAL A 91 -5.95 -24.49 -8.08
C VAL A 91 -5.65 -23.25 -7.23
N ILE A 92 -4.38 -22.84 -7.15
CA ILE A 92 -3.94 -21.71 -6.35
C ILE A 92 -4.52 -20.38 -6.87
N GLU A 93 -4.40 -20.14 -8.17
CA GLU A 93 -4.93 -18.92 -8.78
C GLU A 93 -6.46 -18.86 -8.68
N LYS A 94 -7.15 -19.99 -8.86
CA LYS A 94 -8.59 -20.07 -8.67
C LYS A 94 -8.99 -19.77 -7.22
N LEU A 95 -8.27 -20.30 -6.23
CA LEU A 95 -8.51 -19.97 -4.82
C LEU A 95 -8.33 -18.47 -4.56
N ALA A 96 -7.31 -17.83 -5.14
CA ALA A 96 -7.12 -16.39 -5.00
C ALA A 96 -8.27 -15.60 -5.63
N ILE A 97 -8.71 -15.98 -6.82
CA ILE A 97 -9.84 -15.36 -7.53
C ILE A 97 -11.14 -15.52 -6.71
N ASP A 98 -11.46 -16.72 -6.28
CA ASP A 98 -12.72 -17.00 -5.58
C ASP A 98 -12.76 -16.27 -4.22
N ARG A 99 -11.63 -16.24 -3.49
CA ARG A 99 -11.52 -15.56 -2.20
C ARG A 99 -11.63 -14.04 -2.33
N VAL A 100 -10.96 -13.43 -3.30
CA VAL A 100 -11.02 -11.97 -3.46
C VAL A 100 -12.40 -11.52 -3.96
N LYS A 101 -13.06 -12.31 -4.81
CA LYS A 101 -14.44 -12.06 -5.22
C LYS A 101 -15.39 -12.09 -4.02
N ALA A 102 -15.29 -13.11 -3.18
CA ALA A 102 -16.11 -13.24 -1.98
C ALA A 102 -15.83 -12.11 -0.97
N LEU A 103 -14.54 -11.74 -0.81
CA LEU A 103 -14.11 -10.70 0.15
C LEU A 103 -14.67 -9.32 -0.18
N PHE A 104 -14.76 -8.96 -1.46
CA PHE A 104 -15.19 -7.64 -1.90
C PHE A 104 -16.59 -7.61 -2.54
N GLY A 105 -17.26 -8.75 -2.69
CA GLY A 105 -18.56 -8.84 -3.35
C GLY A 105 -18.47 -8.52 -4.85
N ALA A 106 -17.38 -8.94 -5.52
CA ALA A 106 -17.17 -8.73 -6.94
C ALA A 106 -17.56 -9.98 -7.75
N GLU A 107 -18.08 -9.78 -8.98
CA GLU A 107 -18.41 -10.88 -9.87
C GLU A 107 -17.18 -11.40 -10.64
N TYR A 108 -16.24 -10.52 -10.96
CA TYR A 108 -15.03 -10.81 -11.72
C TYR A 108 -13.79 -10.27 -11.01
N ALA A 109 -12.70 -11.03 -11.06
CA ALA A 109 -11.42 -10.63 -10.50
C ALA A 109 -10.25 -11.09 -11.36
N ASN A 110 -9.22 -10.26 -11.47
CA ASN A 110 -7.91 -10.61 -11.99
C ASN A 110 -6.86 -10.43 -10.88
N VAL A 111 -6.14 -11.50 -10.54
CA VAL A 111 -5.15 -11.52 -9.45
C VAL A 111 -3.70 -11.52 -9.96
N GLN A 112 -3.50 -11.44 -11.28
CA GLN A 112 -2.18 -11.50 -11.89
C GLN A 112 -1.36 -10.21 -11.89
N PRO A 113 -1.92 -8.98 -11.74
CA PRO A 113 -1.10 -7.77 -11.74
C PRO A 113 0.05 -7.86 -10.72
N HIS A 114 1.28 -7.57 -11.16
CA HIS A 114 2.48 -7.62 -10.33
C HIS A 114 2.51 -6.50 -9.28
N SER A 115 1.81 -5.42 -9.53
CA SER A 115 1.70 -4.26 -8.65
C SER A 115 0.39 -3.51 -8.86
N GLY A 116 0.05 -2.58 -7.93
CA GLY A 116 -1.06 -1.65 -8.14
C GLY A 116 -0.85 -0.74 -9.36
N ALA A 117 0.39 -0.33 -9.63
CA ALA A 117 0.71 0.46 -10.80
C ALA A 117 0.42 -0.30 -12.11
N GLN A 118 0.74 -1.59 -12.19
CA GLN A 118 0.39 -2.43 -13.33
C GLN A 118 -1.11 -2.73 -13.42
N ALA A 119 -1.79 -2.89 -12.30
CA ALA A 119 -3.25 -2.98 -12.28
C ALA A 119 -3.90 -1.74 -12.92
N ASN A 120 -3.48 -0.53 -12.50
CA ASN A 120 -3.97 0.72 -13.07
C ASN A 120 -3.59 0.86 -14.56
N ALA A 121 -2.36 0.50 -14.93
CA ALA A 121 -1.93 0.52 -16.33
C ALA A 121 -2.77 -0.44 -17.21
N SER A 122 -3.06 -1.65 -16.71
CA SER A 122 -3.89 -2.61 -17.41
C SER A 122 -5.32 -2.14 -17.61
N VAL A 123 -5.90 -1.46 -16.61
CA VAL A 123 -7.24 -0.85 -16.71
C VAL A 123 -7.25 0.24 -17.80
N MET A 124 -6.27 1.14 -17.77
CA MET A 124 -6.18 2.19 -18.78
C MET A 124 -5.94 1.61 -20.18
N HIS A 125 -5.06 0.62 -20.31
CA HIS A 125 -4.83 -0.08 -21.57
C HIS A 125 -6.08 -0.80 -22.11
N ALA A 126 -6.93 -1.34 -21.22
CA ALA A 126 -8.14 -2.06 -21.58
C ALA A 126 -9.27 -1.14 -22.06
N LEU A 127 -9.42 0.04 -21.46
CA LEU A 127 -10.64 0.83 -21.52
C LEU A 127 -10.53 2.12 -22.33
N ILE A 128 -9.31 2.68 -22.45
CA ILE A 128 -9.07 3.97 -23.09
C ILE A 128 -7.86 3.88 -24.04
N LYS A 129 -7.66 4.89 -24.87
CA LYS A 129 -6.57 4.96 -25.85
C LYS A 129 -5.55 6.04 -25.49
N PRO A 130 -4.28 5.89 -25.89
CA PRO A 130 -3.32 6.98 -25.82
C PRO A 130 -3.87 8.27 -26.43
N GLY A 131 -3.73 9.39 -25.75
CA GLY A 131 -4.27 10.68 -26.12
C GLY A 131 -5.69 10.98 -25.57
N ASP A 132 -6.39 9.99 -25.03
CA ASP A 132 -7.66 10.25 -24.34
C ASP A 132 -7.45 11.09 -23.09
N THR A 133 -8.49 11.78 -22.66
CA THR A 133 -8.47 12.59 -21.42
C THR A 133 -8.80 11.72 -20.22
N ILE A 134 -8.02 11.83 -19.16
CA ILE A 134 -8.28 11.23 -17.85
C ILE A 134 -8.41 12.30 -16.77
N MET A 135 -9.25 12.06 -15.77
CA MET A 135 -9.32 12.88 -14.57
C MET A 135 -8.86 12.07 -13.36
N GLY A 136 -8.07 12.68 -12.48
CA GLY A 136 -7.61 12.08 -11.23
C GLY A 136 -7.31 13.14 -10.18
N LEU A 137 -7.23 12.74 -8.90
CA LEU A 137 -6.85 13.65 -7.84
C LEU A 137 -5.42 14.14 -8.06
N ASN A 138 -5.22 15.45 -7.95
CA ASN A 138 -3.89 16.06 -8.08
C ASN A 138 -2.89 15.41 -7.10
N LEU A 139 -1.69 15.10 -7.59
CA LEU A 139 -0.64 14.47 -6.79
C LEU A 139 -0.30 15.28 -5.53
N ALA A 140 -0.22 16.61 -5.65
CA ALA A 140 0.05 17.50 -4.52
C ALA A 140 -1.10 17.56 -3.49
N HIS A 141 -2.29 17.10 -3.88
CA HIS A 141 -3.47 17.03 -3.03
C HIS A 141 -3.81 15.60 -2.57
N GLY A 142 -2.87 14.68 -2.73
CA GLY A 142 -2.99 13.31 -2.25
C GLY A 142 -3.25 12.24 -3.31
N GLY A 143 -3.23 12.57 -4.59
CA GLY A 143 -3.34 11.60 -5.68
C GLY A 143 -2.18 10.61 -5.72
N HIS A 144 -2.34 9.52 -6.49
CA HIS A 144 -1.27 8.56 -6.74
C HIS A 144 -0.53 8.87 -8.04
N LEU A 145 0.73 8.43 -8.14
CA LEU A 145 1.58 8.61 -9.33
C LEU A 145 0.87 8.18 -10.62
N THR A 146 0.18 7.05 -10.59
CA THR A 146 -0.51 6.47 -11.75
C THR A 146 -1.84 7.14 -12.09
N HIS A 147 -2.21 8.19 -11.36
CA HIS A 147 -3.44 8.98 -11.63
C HIS A 147 -3.16 10.22 -12.50
N GLY A 148 -2.02 10.26 -13.22
CA GLY A 148 -1.71 11.31 -14.17
C GLY A 148 -0.46 12.14 -13.88
N MET A 149 0.47 11.68 -13.02
CA MET A 149 1.73 12.38 -12.81
C MET A 149 2.52 12.47 -14.12
N LYS A 150 3.03 13.65 -14.47
CA LYS A 150 3.69 13.95 -15.77
C LYS A 150 4.75 12.96 -16.20
N ILE A 151 5.61 12.49 -15.29
CA ILE A 151 6.70 11.56 -15.62
C ILE A 151 6.27 10.08 -15.56
N ASN A 152 5.09 9.79 -15.00
CA ASN A 152 4.50 8.47 -14.99
C ASN A 152 3.92 8.12 -16.37
N PHE A 153 3.74 6.82 -16.66
CA PHE A 153 3.12 6.37 -17.92
C PHE A 153 1.77 7.07 -18.15
N SER A 154 0.97 7.24 -17.09
CA SER A 154 -0.35 7.85 -17.18
C SER A 154 -0.30 9.31 -17.63
N GLY A 155 0.68 10.09 -17.15
CA GLY A 155 0.88 11.47 -17.58
C GLY A 155 1.57 11.62 -18.93
N LYS A 156 2.23 10.54 -19.43
CA LYS A 156 2.89 10.54 -20.75
C LYS A 156 1.95 10.10 -21.87
N LEU A 157 1.01 9.22 -21.59
CA LEU A 157 0.13 8.62 -22.60
C LEU A 157 -1.21 9.34 -22.73
N TYR A 158 -1.67 10.02 -21.68
CA TYR A 158 -3.02 10.59 -21.60
C TYR A 158 -3.00 12.10 -21.35
N ASN A 159 -4.06 12.79 -21.76
CA ASN A 159 -4.30 14.18 -21.39
C ASN A 159 -4.88 14.21 -19.99
N VAL A 160 -4.18 14.83 -19.05
CA VAL A 160 -4.54 14.79 -17.62
C VAL A 160 -5.24 16.08 -17.20
N VAL A 161 -6.43 15.95 -16.65
CA VAL A 161 -7.18 17.01 -15.99
C VAL A 161 -7.27 16.68 -14.50
N PRO A 162 -6.46 17.29 -13.63
CA PRO A 162 -6.51 17.00 -12.21
C PRO A 162 -7.68 17.73 -11.55
N TYR A 163 -8.44 17.02 -10.69
CA TYR A 163 -9.30 17.66 -9.71
C TYR A 163 -8.56 17.85 -8.38
N GLN A 164 -9.07 18.72 -7.54
CA GLN A 164 -8.40 19.19 -6.34
C GLN A 164 -9.29 19.07 -5.11
N VAL A 165 -8.67 19.23 -3.93
CA VAL A 165 -9.41 19.50 -2.69
C VAL A 165 -9.67 20.99 -2.56
N ARG A 166 -10.71 21.36 -1.82
CA ARG A 166 -10.99 22.76 -1.46
C ARG A 166 -9.91 23.28 -0.51
N GLU A 167 -9.60 24.55 -0.60
CA GLU A 167 -8.60 25.20 0.25
C GLU A 167 -9.08 25.35 1.70
N ASP A 168 -10.37 25.57 1.91
CA ASP A 168 -10.97 25.79 3.23
C ASP A 168 -11.19 24.51 4.04
N THR A 169 -11.56 23.40 3.37
CA THR A 169 -11.92 22.14 4.03
C THR A 169 -10.90 21.04 3.84
N HIS A 170 -10.00 21.17 2.86
CA HIS A 170 -9.10 20.11 2.37
C HIS A 170 -9.84 18.82 1.99
N GLN A 171 -11.10 18.93 1.54
CA GLN A 171 -11.89 17.81 1.04
C GLN A 171 -12.14 17.96 -0.45
N VAL A 172 -12.32 16.81 -1.14
CA VAL A 172 -12.65 16.81 -2.58
C VAL A 172 -13.97 17.53 -2.81
N ASP A 173 -13.97 18.47 -3.74
CA ASP A 173 -15.15 19.22 -4.16
C ASP A 173 -15.84 18.50 -5.32
N MET A 174 -16.95 17.82 -5.03
CA MET A 174 -17.69 17.07 -6.05
C MET A 174 -18.33 17.98 -7.10
N ALA A 175 -18.67 19.24 -6.76
CA ALA A 175 -19.15 20.21 -7.74
C ALA A 175 -18.05 20.60 -8.74
N GLU A 176 -16.81 20.74 -8.27
CA GLU A 176 -15.66 20.98 -9.14
C GLU A 176 -15.35 19.76 -10.02
N VAL A 177 -15.44 18.53 -9.46
CA VAL A 177 -15.29 17.28 -10.23
C VAL A 177 -16.33 17.24 -11.37
N GLU A 178 -17.60 17.53 -11.10
CA GLU A 178 -18.65 17.57 -12.11
C GLU A 178 -18.40 18.64 -13.17
N ARG A 179 -18.04 19.84 -12.75
CA ARG A 179 -17.73 20.95 -13.67
C ARG A 179 -16.60 20.58 -14.63
N LEU A 180 -15.51 20.05 -14.11
CA LEU A 180 -14.36 19.62 -14.92
C LEU A 180 -14.73 18.44 -15.85
N ALA A 181 -15.54 17.51 -15.38
CA ALA A 181 -15.99 16.38 -16.21
C ALA A 181 -16.86 16.87 -17.40
N LEU A 182 -17.78 17.79 -17.16
CA LEU A 182 -18.62 18.39 -18.22
C LEU A 182 -17.79 19.19 -19.23
N GLU A 183 -16.80 19.95 -18.77
CA GLU A 183 -15.94 20.77 -19.59
C GLU A 183 -14.99 19.93 -20.46
N HIS A 184 -14.31 18.94 -19.87
CA HIS A 184 -13.24 18.20 -20.50
C HIS A 184 -13.65 16.84 -21.07
N LYS A 185 -14.83 16.32 -20.71
CA LYS A 185 -15.39 15.04 -21.18
C LYS A 185 -14.36 13.90 -21.16
N PRO A 186 -13.80 13.55 -19.99
CA PRO A 186 -12.79 12.53 -19.88
C PRO A 186 -13.33 11.16 -20.33
N ALA A 187 -12.46 10.31 -20.85
CA ALA A 187 -12.78 8.91 -21.11
C ALA A 187 -12.72 8.05 -19.84
N LEU A 188 -11.94 8.49 -18.85
CA LEU A 188 -11.79 7.82 -17.55
C LEU A 188 -11.70 8.83 -16.42
N ILE A 189 -12.50 8.60 -15.37
CA ILE A 189 -12.37 9.28 -14.08
C ILE A 189 -11.76 8.28 -13.09
N VAL A 190 -10.67 8.71 -12.43
CA VAL A 190 -9.98 7.93 -11.40
C VAL A 190 -10.30 8.53 -10.04
N ALA A 191 -11.00 7.77 -9.20
CA ALA A 191 -11.19 8.07 -7.79
C ALA A 191 -10.25 7.20 -6.94
N GLY A 192 -9.86 7.69 -5.77
CA GLY A 192 -8.86 7.04 -4.92
C GLY A 192 -7.63 7.92 -4.70
N TRP A 193 -6.79 7.53 -3.76
CA TRP A 193 -5.77 8.42 -3.24
C TRP A 193 -4.60 7.67 -2.58
N SER A 194 -3.49 8.40 -2.35
CA SER A 194 -2.35 7.95 -1.56
C SER A 194 -2.21 8.72 -0.23
N ALA A 195 -2.68 9.96 -0.19
CA ALA A 195 -2.55 10.84 0.97
C ALA A 195 -3.80 11.73 1.10
N TYR A 196 -4.91 11.12 1.49
CA TYR A 196 -6.18 11.80 1.74
C TYR A 196 -6.84 11.16 2.97
N ALA A 197 -7.27 11.99 3.93
CA ALA A 197 -7.70 11.50 5.24
C ALA A 197 -9.22 11.32 5.38
N ARG A 198 -10.00 11.56 4.32
CA ARG A 198 -11.45 11.48 4.35
C ARG A 198 -11.99 10.43 3.39
N GLN A 199 -13.25 10.06 3.55
CA GLN A 199 -13.95 9.19 2.62
C GLN A 199 -14.32 9.94 1.34
N LEU A 200 -14.49 9.19 0.24
CA LEU A 200 -14.99 9.69 -1.04
C LEU A 200 -16.41 9.16 -1.28
N ASP A 201 -17.25 9.95 -1.92
CA ASP A 201 -18.57 9.52 -2.37
C ASP A 201 -18.49 8.83 -3.74
N PHE A 202 -18.35 7.49 -3.71
CA PHE A 202 -18.24 6.71 -4.94
C PHE A 202 -19.52 6.70 -5.78
N ALA A 203 -20.68 6.86 -5.16
CA ALA A 203 -21.95 6.93 -5.87
C ALA A 203 -22.00 8.24 -6.68
N GLU A 204 -21.55 9.34 -6.09
CA GLU A 204 -21.50 10.64 -6.78
C GLU A 204 -20.44 10.63 -7.90
N PHE A 205 -19.26 10.04 -7.68
CA PHE A 205 -18.28 9.84 -8.75
C PHE A 205 -18.87 9.01 -9.91
N ARG A 206 -19.68 7.99 -9.62
CA ARG A 206 -20.34 7.17 -10.63
C ARG A 206 -21.38 7.99 -11.40
N ARG A 207 -22.20 8.76 -10.72
CA ARG A 207 -23.18 9.65 -11.36
C ARG A 207 -22.51 10.61 -12.33
N ILE A 208 -21.41 11.23 -11.91
CA ILE A 208 -20.65 12.17 -12.76
C ILE A 208 -20.04 11.44 -13.97
N ALA A 209 -19.47 10.26 -13.77
CA ALA A 209 -18.92 9.47 -14.86
C ALA A 209 -19.98 9.12 -15.91
N ASP A 210 -21.16 8.65 -15.47
CA ASP A 210 -22.27 8.32 -16.36
C ASP A 210 -22.79 9.56 -17.11
N LEU A 211 -22.82 10.73 -16.47
CA LEU A 211 -23.24 12.00 -17.07
C LEU A 211 -22.43 12.39 -18.32
N VAL A 212 -21.15 12.04 -18.33
CA VAL A 212 -20.23 12.38 -19.43
C VAL A 212 -19.84 11.18 -20.31
N GLY A 213 -20.33 10.00 -19.98
CA GLY A 213 -20.00 8.75 -20.68
C GLY A 213 -18.59 8.23 -20.41
N ALA A 214 -18.01 8.59 -19.27
CA ALA A 214 -16.69 8.13 -18.82
C ALA A 214 -16.76 6.79 -18.10
N TYR A 215 -15.68 6.02 -18.17
CA TYR A 215 -15.47 4.96 -17.19
C TYR A 215 -15.11 5.53 -15.82
N LEU A 216 -15.58 4.90 -14.74
CA LEU A 216 -15.12 5.14 -13.38
C LEU A 216 -14.19 4.02 -12.95
N MET A 217 -12.93 4.35 -12.68
CA MET A 217 -11.96 3.49 -12.00
C MET A 217 -11.80 3.97 -10.57
N VAL A 218 -11.92 3.07 -9.59
CA VAL A 218 -11.58 3.37 -8.20
C VAL A 218 -10.35 2.60 -7.78
N ASP A 219 -9.28 3.31 -7.43
CA ASP A 219 -8.09 2.74 -6.80
C ASP A 219 -8.25 2.76 -5.28
N MET A 220 -8.62 1.60 -4.71
CA MET A 220 -8.83 1.45 -3.26
C MET A 220 -7.58 0.97 -2.52
N ALA A 221 -6.40 1.01 -3.13
CA ALA A 221 -5.17 0.42 -2.61
C ALA A 221 -4.90 0.80 -1.14
N HIS A 222 -5.11 2.04 -0.76
CA HIS A 222 -4.86 2.51 0.61
C HIS A 222 -5.88 1.99 1.63
N PHE A 223 -7.14 1.90 1.26
CA PHE A 223 -8.23 1.58 2.18
C PHE A 223 -8.87 0.19 1.95
N ALA A 224 -8.29 -0.64 1.08
CA ALA A 224 -8.85 -1.95 0.74
C ALA A 224 -9.06 -2.87 1.94
N GLY A 225 -8.18 -2.83 2.96
CA GLY A 225 -8.36 -3.59 4.20
C GLY A 225 -9.58 -3.12 5.01
N LEU A 226 -9.85 -1.81 5.02
CA LEU A 226 -11.03 -1.26 5.67
C LEU A 226 -12.32 -1.63 4.93
N VAL A 227 -12.28 -1.67 3.59
CA VAL A 227 -13.41 -2.15 2.76
C VAL A 227 -13.66 -3.63 3.03
N ALA A 228 -12.61 -4.46 3.04
CA ALA A 228 -12.71 -5.90 3.32
C ALA A 228 -13.32 -6.19 4.70
N ALA A 229 -13.03 -5.34 5.68
CA ALA A 229 -13.58 -5.44 7.03
C ALA A 229 -14.99 -4.85 7.19
N GLY A 230 -15.55 -4.23 6.14
CA GLY A 230 -16.86 -3.54 6.21
C GLY A 230 -16.84 -2.24 7.02
N LEU A 231 -15.67 -1.61 7.18
CA LEU A 231 -15.45 -0.38 7.97
C LEU A 231 -15.26 0.88 7.10
N HIS A 232 -15.34 0.73 5.78
CA HIS A 232 -15.28 1.81 4.80
C HIS A 232 -16.25 1.49 3.66
N PRO A 233 -16.92 2.50 3.06
CA PRO A 233 -17.78 2.28 1.91
C PRO A 233 -17.05 1.53 0.79
N SER A 234 -17.70 0.50 0.22
CA SER A 234 -17.14 -0.27 -0.89
C SER A 234 -17.31 0.48 -2.22
N PRO A 235 -16.25 0.66 -3.01
CA PRO A 235 -16.37 1.21 -4.35
C PRO A 235 -16.89 0.20 -5.38
N VAL A 236 -16.84 -1.11 -5.09
CA VAL A 236 -17.03 -2.20 -6.06
C VAL A 236 -18.41 -2.17 -6.69
N GLN A 237 -19.43 -1.71 -5.96
CA GLN A 237 -20.81 -1.63 -6.47
C GLN A 237 -21.06 -0.38 -7.32
N HIS A 238 -20.16 0.60 -7.26
CA HIS A 238 -20.29 1.89 -7.98
C HIS A 238 -19.34 1.99 -9.17
N ALA A 239 -18.11 1.50 -9.03
CA ALA A 239 -17.10 1.61 -10.07
C ALA A 239 -17.36 0.65 -11.24
N HIS A 240 -16.98 1.04 -12.46
CA HIS A 240 -16.87 0.12 -13.58
C HIS A 240 -15.73 -0.88 -13.35
N VAL A 241 -14.65 -0.41 -12.71
CA VAL A 241 -13.50 -1.21 -12.35
C VAL A 241 -12.88 -0.69 -11.06
N THR A 242 -12.52 -1.62 -10.17
CA THR A 242 -11.83 -1.30 -8.92
C THR A 242 -10.45 -1.96 -8.94
N THR A 243 -9.42 -1.18 -8.64
CA THR A 243 -8.05 -1.69 -8.49
C THR A 243 -7.60 -1.61 -7.04
N SER A 244 -6.65 -2.44 -6.67
CA SER A 244 -5.99 -2.36 -5.36
C SER A 244 -4.59 -2.93 -5.42
N THR A 245 -3.75 -2.49 -4.46
CA THR A 245 -2.61 -3.27 -4.00
C THR A 245 -3.06 -4.32 -2.98
N THR A 246 -2.20 -5.29 -2.71
CA THR A 246 -2.48 -6.36 -1.72
C THR A 246 -1.70 -6.20 -0.41
N HIS A 247 -0.74 -5.26 -0.33
CA HIS A 247 0.26 -5.18 0.74
C HIS A 247 0.12 -3.99 1.70
N LYS A 248 -0.90 -3.13 1.55
CA LYS A 248 -1.12 -1.98 2.43
C LYS A 248 -2.05 -2.39 3.60
N THR A 249 -3.23 -1.81 3.72
CA THR A 249 -4.19 -2.18 4.78
C THR A 249 -4.63 -3.65 4.70
N LEU A 250 -4.56 -4.30 3.52
CA LEU A 250 -4.82 -5.74 3.36
C LEU A 250 -3.74 -6.65 3.96
N ALA A 251 -2.54 -6.14 4.25
CA ALA A 251 -1.43 -6.87 4.87
C ALA A 251 -1.01 -8.17 4.14
N GLY A 252 -1.18 -8.22 2.83
CA GLY A 252 -0.78 -9.34 1.97
C GLY A 252 0.60 -9.16 1.34
N PRO A 253 0.95 -9.99 0.34
CA PRO A 253 2.17 -9.84 -0.42
C PRO A 253 2.13 -8.59 -1.29
N ARG A 254 3.29 -8.08 -1.71
CA ARG A 254 3.35 -7.00 -2.70
C ARG A 254 2.80 -7.49 -4.03
N GLY A 255 1.78 -6.80 -4.53
CA GLY A 255 1.07 -7.16 -5.75
C GLY A 255 -0.14 -6.27 -6.00
N GLY A 256 -0.88 -6.52 -7.07
CA GLY A 256 -2.11 -5.84 -7.42
C GLY A 256 -3.26 -6.79 -7.75
N ILE A 257 -4.47 -6.26 -7.74
CA ILE A 257 -5.71 -6.92 -8.16
C ILE A 257 -6.58 -5.95 -8.93
N ILE A 258 -7.46 -6.51 -9.77
CA ILE A 258 -8.49 -5.77 -10.50
C ILE A 258 -9.82 -6.49 -10.32
N LEU A 259 -10.87 -5.75 -9.98
CA LEU A 259 -12.22 -6.24 -9.75
C LEU A 259 -13.20 -5.52 -10.66
N SER A 260 -14.25 -6.21 -11.09
CA SER A 260 -15.36 -5.62 -11.85
C SER A 260 -16.64 -6.45 -11.66
N ASN A 261 -17.79 -5.79 -11.85
CA ASN A 261 -19.09 -6.48 -11.94
C ASN A 261 -19.62 -6.52 -13.39
N ASP A 262 -18.83 -6.06 -14.35
CA ASP A 262 -19.17 -6.07 -15.79
C ASP A 262 -18.31 -7.11 -16.52
N GLU A 263 -18.97 -8.10 -17.15
CA GLU A 263 -18.31 -9.18 -17.88
C GLU A 263 -17.49 -8.66 -19.09
N ALA A 264 -18.01 -7.67 -19.79
CA ALA A 264 -17.33 -7.12 -20.96
C ALA A 264 -16.06 -6.36 -20.57
N VAL A 265 -16.12 -5.61 -19.45
CA VAL A 265 -14.95 -4.96 -18.84
C VAL A 265 -13.95 -6.01 -18.38
N ALA A 266 -14.39 -7.04 -17.67
CA ALA A 266 -13.51 -8.10 -17.17
C ALA A 266 -12.77 -8.85 -18.30
N LYS A 267 -13.44 -9.12 -19.45
CA LYS A 267 -12.80 -9.72 -20.63
C LYS A 267 -11.70 -8.81 -21.20
N LYS A 268 -11.94 -7.50 -21.30
CA LYS A 268 -10.94 -6.53 -21.76
C LYS A 268 -9.76 -6.45 -20.79
N ILE A 269 -10.02 -6.44 -19.48
CA ILE A 269 -9.01 -6.43 -18.42
C ILE A 269 -8.11 -7.67 -18.52
N ASN A 270 -8.69 -8.87 -18.64
CA ASN A 270 -7.92 -10.09 -18.75
C ASN A 270 -6.99 -10.05 -19.98
N SER A 271 -7.47 -9.57 -21.14
CA SER A 271 -6.64 -9.41 -22.33
C SER A 271 -5.55 -8.33 -22.14
N ALA A 272 -5.84 -7.26 -21.43
CA ALA A 272 -4.89 -6.19 -21.15
C ALA A 272 -3.80 -6.59 -20.14
N VAL A 273 -4.13 -7.43 -19.16
CA VAL A 273 -3.14 -7.99 -18.22
C VAL A 273 -2.27 -8.99 -18.97
N PHE A 274 -2.86 -10.02 -19.57
CA PHE A 274 -2.15 -11.00 -20.36
C PHE A 274 -2.90 -11.25 -21.70
N PRO A 275 -2.22 -11.14 -22.84
CA PRO A 275 -0.79 -10.83 -23.03
C PRO A 275 -0.47 -9.33 -23.16
N GLY A 276 -1.43 -8.42 -22.87
CA GLY A 276 -1.30 -7.00 -23.20
C GLY A 276 -0.13 -6.30 -22.51
N GLN A 277 0.12 -6.58 -21.22
CA GLN A 277 1.17 -5.91 -20.43
C GLN A 277 2.10 -6.86 -19.69
N GLN A 278 1.67 -8.07 -19.39
CA GLN A 278 2.45 -9.06 -18.65
C GLN A 278 2.59 -10.35 -19.47
N GLY A 279 3.64 -11.14 -19.17
CA GLY A 279 3.80 -12.52 -19.59
C GLY A 279 3.38 -13.47 -18.44
N GLY A 280 4.30 -14.35 -18.01
CA GLY A 280 4.03 -15.30 -16.94
C GLY A 280 3.67 -14.62 -15.61
N PRO A 281 2.59 -15.04 -14.96
CA PRO A 281 2.21 -14.52 -13.65
C PRO A 281 3.18 -15.00 -12.56
N LEU A 282 3.24 -14.26 -11.45
CA LEU A 282 4.05 -14.62 -10.28
C LEU A 282 3.22 -15.55 -9.39
N GLU A 283 3.22 -16.85 -9.67
CA GLU A 283 2.36 -17.82 -8.98
C GLU A 283 2.66 -17.93 -7.48
N HIS A 284 3.91 -17.75 -7.06
CA HIS A 284 4.30 -17.67 -5.65
C HIS A 284 3.69 -16.44 -4.95
N VAL A 285 3.57 -15.31 -5.63
CA VAL A 285 2.88 -14.11 -5.11
C VAL A 285 1.37 -14.33 -5.09
N ILE A 286 0.79 -14.98 -6.12
CA ILE A 286 -0.64 -15.30 -6.16
C ILE A 286 -1.00 -16.25 -5.01
N ALA A 287 -0.14 -17.21 -4.67
CA ALA A 287 -0.31 -18.05 -3.48
C ALA A 287 -0.34 -17.20 -2.19
N GLY A 288 0.59 -16.25 -2.05
CA GLY A 288 0.57 -15.28 -0.97
C GLY A 288 -0.71 -14.45 -0.91
N LYS A 289 -1.23 -14.01 -2.08
CA LYS A 289 -2.54 -13.32 -2.17
C LYS A 289 -3.69 -14.22 -1.70
N ALA A 290 -3.72 -15.49 -2.10
CA ALA A 290 -4.74 -16.43 -1.69
C ALA A 290 -4.77 -16.64 -0.16
N VAL A 291 -3.59 -16.71 0.48
CA VAL A 291 -3.45 -16.78 1.94
C VAL A 291 -3.93 -15.48 2.60
N ALA A 292 -3.51 -14.33 2.08
CA ALA A 292 -3.88 -13.03 2.61
C ALA A 292 -5.40 -12.78 2.56
N PHE A 293 -6.06 -13.15 1.45
CA PHE A 293 -7.52 -13.01 1.32
C PHE A 293 -8.28 -13.91 2.30
N LYS A 294 -7.75 -15.11 2.59
CA LYS A 294 -8.31 -15.97 3.64
C LYS A 294 -8.21 -15.31 5.03
N ILE A 295 -7.07 -14.71 5.33
CA ILE A 295 -6.86 -13.97 6.60
C ILE A 295 -7.80 -12.76 6.64
N ALA A 296 -7.91 -11.99 5.56
CA ALA A 296 -8.73 -10.79 5.48
C ALA A 296 -10.24 -11.06 5.66
N ALA A 297 -10.69 -12.28 5.43
CA ALA A 297 -12.07 -12.71 5.66
C ALA A 297 -12.36 -13.14 7.12
N SER A 298 -11.35 -13.09 8.01
CA SER A 298 -11.51 -13.54 9.40
C SER A 298 -12.02 -12.44 10.34
N PRO A 299 -12.68 -12.80 11.46
CA PRO A 299 -13.08 -11.84 12.48
C PRO A 299 -11.89 -11.06 13.08
N GLU A 300 -10.76 -11.73 13.29
CA GLU A 300 -9.54 -11.15 13.85
C GLU A 300 -8.97 -10.05 12.93
N PHE A 301 -9.14 -10.21 11.62
CA PHE A 301 -8.76 -9.16 10.68
C PHE A 301 -9.66 -7.93 10.81
N LYS A 302 -10.97 -8.12 11.02
CA LYS A 302 -11.89 -7.01 11.27
C LYS A 302 -11.53 -6.26 12.56
N GLU A 303 -11.29 -6.96 13.65
CA GLU A 303 -10.83 -6.35 14.91
C GLU A 303 -9.51 -5.57 14.73
N ARG A 304 -8.61 -6.09 13.91
CA ARG A 304 -7.38 -5.38 13.53
C ARG A 304 -7.69 -4.06 12.82
N GLN A 305 -8.61 -4.07 11.85
CA GLN A 305 -8.99 -2.86 11.13
C GLN A 305 -9.73 -1.85 12.02
N GLU A 306 -10.49 -2.30 13.02
CA GLU A 306 -11.07 -1.43 14.05
C GLU A 306 -9.98 -0.73 14.86
N ARG A 307 -8.91 -1.45 15.27
CA ARG A 307 -7.74 -0.84 15.92
C ARG A 307 -7.00 0.14 15.00
N VAL A 308 -6.92 -0.13 13.70
CA VAL A 308 -6.35 0.80 12.70
C VAL A 308 -7.08 2.15 12.74
N LEU A 309 -8.41 2.13 12.68
CA LEU A 309 -9.22 3.36 12.71
C LEU A 309 -9.14 4.07 14.06
N ALA A 310 -9.23 3.32 15.17
CA ALA A 310 -9.12 3.87 16.52
C ALA A 310 -7.76 4.57 16.72
N GLY A 311 -6.68 3.90 16.35
CA GLY A 311 -5.32 4.48 16.44
C GLY A 311 -5.15 5.75 15.61
N ALA A 312 -5.70 5.80 14.40
CA ALA A 312 -5.65 6.99 13.55
C ALA A 312 -6.42 8.17 14.17
N ARG A 313 -7.60 7.92 14.76
CA ARG A 313 -8.37 8.95 15.47
C ARG A 313 -7.63 9.47 16.70
N ILE A 314 -7.10 8.58 17.54
CA ILE A 314 -6.30 8.94 18.73
C ILE A 314 -5.13 9.84 18.32
N LEU A 315 -4.41 9.48 17.26
CA LEU A 315 -3.29 10.28 16.77
C LEU A 315 -3.76 11.66 16.29
N ALA A 316 -4.83 11.71 15.50
CA ALA A 316 -5.40 12.99 15.03
C ALA A 316 -5.86 13.87 16.20
N GLU A 317 -6.58 13.30 17.19
CA GLU A 317 -7.06 14.00 18.38
C GLU A 317 -5.93 14.55 19.23
N ARG A 318 -4.83 13.82 19.38
CA ARG A 318 -3.64 14.30 20.12
C ARG A 318 -2.95 15.46 19.40
N LEU A 319 -2.86 15.39 18.08
CA LEU A 319 -2.14 16.37 17.26
C LEU A 319 -2.89 17.71 17.09
N ILE A 320 -4.19 17.79 17.45
CA ILE A 320 -4.95 19.05 17.47
C ILE A 320 -5.05 19.68 18.86
N GLN A 321 -4.41 19.11 19.89
CA GLN A 321 -4.45 19.68 21.24
C GLN A 321 -3.75 21.04 21.31
N PRO A 322 -4.14 21.90 22.29
CA PRO A 322 -3.65 23.28 22.36
C PRO A 322 -2.13 23.42 22.44
N ASP A 323 -1.44 22.49 23.10
CA ASP A 323 0.02 22.48 23.21
C ASP A 323 0.71 22.25 21.87
N VAL A 324 0.14 21.39 21.03
CA VAL A 324 0.62 21.11 19.68
C VAL A 324 0.24 22.23 18.72
N ALA A 325 -1.00 22.68 18.78
CA ALA A 325 -1.50 23.79 17.94
C ALA A 325 -0.73 25.09 18.18
N ALA A 326 -0.31 25.36 19.43
CA ALA A 326 0.50 26.53 19.79
C ALA A 326 1.89 26.57 19.10
N LYS A 327 2.36 25.41 18.58
CA LYS A 327 3.59 25.29 17.80
C LYS A 327 3.36 25.40 16.28
N GLY A 328 2.16 25.78 15.87
CA GLY A 328 1.80 25.93 14.46
C GLY A 328 1.57 24.62 13.72
N ILE A 329 1.37 23.52 14.46
CA ILE A 329 1.05 22.18 13.91
C ILE A 329 -0.47 22.02 13.86
N SER A 330 -0.97 21.47 12.76
CA SER A 330 -2.38 21.13 12.61
C SER A 330 -2.57 19.82 11.86
N VAL A 331 -3.80 19.36 11.75
CA VAL A 331 -4.18 18.16 10.99
C VAL A 331 -5.02 18.56 9.79
N ILE A 332 -4.58 18.18 8.61
CA ILE A 332 -5.31 18.44 7.35
C ILE A 332 -6.74 17.89 7.46
N SER A 333 -7.70 18.67 7.04
CA SER A 333 -9.15 18.41 7.15
C SER A 333 -9.67 18.25 8.59
N GLY A 334 -8.89 18.61 9.61
CA GLY A 334 -9.29 18.60 11.02
C GLY A 334 -9.44 17.21 11.65
N GLY A 335 -9.01 16.13 10.98
CA GLY A 335 -9.13 14.76 11.50
C GLY A 335 -9.00 13.70 10.42
N THR A 336 -9.44 12.47 10.73
CA THR A 336 -9.37 11.35 9.79
C THR A 336 -10.56 10.40 9.91
N ASP A 337 -11.00 9.85 8.77
CA ASP A 337 -12.00 8.78 8.67
C ASP A 337 -11.35 7.43 8.27
N VAL A 338 -10.03 7.40 8.10
CA VAL A 338 -9.28 6.28 7.52
C VAL A 338 -8.05 5.91 8.36
N HIS A 339 -7.13 5.16 7.81
CA HIS A 339 -5.94 4.60 8.49
C HIS A 339 -4.74 5.54 8.58
N LEU A 340 -4.86 6.78 8.15
CA LEU A 340 -3.75 7.75 8.13
C LEU A 340 -4.17 9.13 8.61
N VAL A 341 -3.18 9.88 9.08
CA VAL A 341 -3.28 11.29 9.43
C VAL A 341 -2.30 12.08 8.58
N LEU A 342 -2.75 13.23 8.08
CA LEU A 342 -1.89 14.20 7.40
C LEU A 342 -1.62 15.36 8.35
N VAL A 343 -0.38 15.50 8.77
CA VAL A 343 0.09 16.58 9.66
C VAL A 343 0.52 17.77 8.81
N ASP A 344 0.03 18.95 9.15
CA ASP A 344 0.38 20.21 8.50
C ASP A 344 1.39 20.99 9.36
N LEU A 345 2.55 21.25 8.79
CA LEU A 345 3.68 21.96 9.42
C LEU A 345 3.96 23.31 8.73
N ARG A 346 3.01 23.85 7.95
CA ARG A 346 3.23 25.11 7.22
C ARG A 346 3.53 26.28 8.15
N HIS A 347 3.00 26.25 9.36
CA HIS A 347 3.15 27.29 10.39
C HIS A 347 4.02 26.86 11.56
N CYS A 348 4.68 25.71 11.45
CA CYS A 348 5.65 25.18 12.43
C CYS A 348 7.07 25.59 12.06
N ASP A 349 7.96 25.64 13.05
CA ASP A 349 9.40 25.84 12.83
C ASP A 349 10.05 24.68 12.09
N LEU A 350 9.51 23.45 12.23
CA LEU A 350 9.95 22.27 11.50
C LEU A 350 9.30 22.22 10.11
N ASN A 351 10.08 21.86 9.10
CA ASN A 351 9.55 21.40 7.81
C ASN A 351 9.31 19.88 7.81
N GLY A 352 8.78 19.34 6.70
CA GLY A 352 8.47 17.92 6.59
C GLY A 352 9.69 17.00 6.71
N GLN A 353 10.83 17.39 6.12
CA GLN A 353 12.07 16.62 6.22
C GLN A 353 12.62 16.60 7.64
N GLU A 354 12.71 17.76 8.29
CA GLU A 354 13.21 17.87 9.66
C GLU A 354 12.33 17.08 10.64
N ALA A 355 11.02 17.10 10.46
CA ALA A 355 10.08 16.33 11.28
C ALA A 355 10.21 14.81 11.03
N GLU A 356 10.39 14.37 9.79
CA GLU A 356 10.69 12.98 9.42
C GLU A 356 11.99 12.50 10.07
N ASP A 357 13.08 13.26 9.90
CA ASP A 357 14.40 12.95 10.46
C ASP A 357 14.35 12.87 12.01
N ARG A 358 13.58 13.77 12.63
CA ARG A 358 13.42 13.80 14.09
C ARG A 358 12.69 12.57 14.63
N LEU A 359 11.64 12.10 13.96
CA LEU A 359 10.94 10.87 14.33
C LEU A 359 11.80 9.63 14.05
N ALA A 360 12.57 9.64 12.96
CA ALA A 360 13.51 8.57 12.65
C ALA A 360 14.61 8.44 13.72
N ALA A 361 15.07 9.54 14.32
CA ALA A 361 16.07 9.52 15.40
C ALA A 361 15.58 8.81 16.67
N ILE A 362 14.28 8.66 16.84
CA ILE A 362 13.66 7.90 17.95
C ILE A 362 13.04 6.59 17.50
N ASP A 363 13.48 6.02 16.36
CA ASP A 363 13.04 4.75 15.81
C ASP A 363 11.54 4.70 15.40
N ILE A 364 10.93 5.86 15.07
CA ILE A 364 9.59 5.96 14.46
C ILE A 364 9.75 6.27 12.98
N THR A 365 9.28 5.35 12.12
CA THR A 365 9.36 5.49 10.66
C THR A 365 8.05 6.05 10.10
N VAL A 366 8.12 7.26 9.53
CA VAL A 366 7.03 7.95 8.82
C VAL A 366 7.54 8.42 7.45
N ASN A 367 6.73 9.11 6.67
CA ASN A 367 7.24 9.83 5.51
C ASN A 367 6.80 11.29 5.51
N ARG A 368 7.71 12.18 5.10
CA ARG A 368 7.34 13.55 4.73
C ARG A 368 6.37 13.52 3.56
N ASN A 369 5.45 14.45 3.55
CA ASN A 369 4.39 14.51 2.55
C ASN A 369 4.02 15.97 2.25
N ALA A 370 3.86 16.30 0.96
CA ALA A 370 3.29 17.59 0.61
C ALA A 370 1.87 17.68 1.18
N VAL A 371 1.54 18.82 1.76
CA VAL A 371 0.16 19.16 2.10
C VAL A 371 -0.51 19.86 0.92
N PRO A 372 -1.86 19.84 0.80
CA PRO A 372 -2.52 20.63 -0.23
C PRO A 372 -2.11 22.11 -0.17
N PHE A 373 -1.79 22.68 -1.33
CA PHE A 373 -1.29 24.06 -1.46
C PHE A 373 0.06 24.29 -0.74
N ASP A 374 0.92 23.29 -0.72
CA ASP A 374 2.22 23.34 -0.05
C ASP A 374 3.14 24.40 -0.68
N PRO A 375 3.65 25.37 0.11
CA PRO A 375 4.57 26.39 -0.40
C PRO A 375 6.02 25.88 -0.59
N ARG A 376 6.37 24.71 -0.01
CA ARG A 376 7.71 24.15 -0.05
C ARG A 376 7.88 23.15 -1.21
N PRO A 377 9.11 22.97 -1.72
CA PRO A 377 9.38 22.02 -2.80
C PRO A 377 9.15 20.56 -2.35
N PRO A 378 8.87 19.63 -3.30
CA PRO A 378 8.51 18.25 -2.99
C PRO A 378 9.54 17.44 -2.19
N MET A 379 10.82 17.83 -2.22
CA MET A 379 11.88 17.15 -1.45
C MET A 379 11.95 17.58 0.01
N VAL A 380 11.35 18.71 0.37
CA VAL A 380 11.32 19.26 1.73
C VAL A 380 9.94 19.04 2.35
N THR A 381 8.88 19.49 1.67
CA THR A 381 7.48 19.45 2.06
C THR A 381 7.13 20.22 3.34
N SER A 382 5.86 20.40 3.59
CA SER A 382 5.35 21.05 4.81
C SER A 382 4.49 20.11 5.63
N GLY A 383 4.65 18.80 5.51
CA GLY A 383 3.85 17.89 6.30
C GLY A 383 4.44 16.49 6.45
N LEU A 384 3.71 15.70 7.23
CA LEU A 384 3.95 14.28 7.43
C LEU A 384 2.69 13.48 7.10
N ARG A 385 2.88 12.28 6.55
CA ARG A 385 1.84 11.27 6.46
C ARG A 385 2.17 10.16 7.45
N ILE A 386 1.25 9.90 8.39
CA ILE A 386 1.43 8.94 9.46
C ILE A 386 0.29 7.93 9.41
N GLY A 387 0.59 6.65 9.38
CA GLY A 387 -0.39 5.56 9.30
C GLY A 387 -0.30 4.59 10.46
N THR A 388 -1.39 3.88 10.71
CA THR A 388 -1.55 2.98 11.85
C THR A 388 -1.64 1.48 11.52
N PRO A 389 -1.69 1.02 10.24
CA PRO A 389 -1.89 -0.38 9.93
C PRO A 389 -0.84 -1.33 10.50
N ALA A 390 0.45 -0.98 10.38
CA ALA A 390 1.54 -1.84 10.84
C ALA A 390 1.51 -2.05 12.36
N LEU A 391 1.26 -0.98 13.14
CA LEU A 391 1.15 -1.08 14.60
C LEU A 391 -0.10 -1.87 15.03
N ALA A 392 -1.24 -1.66 14.37
CA ALA A 392 -2.45 -2.45 14.65
C ALA A 392 -2.24 -3.94 14.34
N THR A 393 -1.52 -4.27 13.27
CA THR A 393 -1.12 -5.65 12.93
C THR A 393 -0.20 -6.24 14.00
N ARG A 394 0.66 -5.42 14.59
CA ARG A 394 1.56 -5.78 15.68
C ARG A 394 0.86 -5.93 17.04
N GLY A 395 -0.46 -5.66 17.10
CA GLY A 395 -1.27 -5.84 18.30
C GLY A 395 -1.40 -4.60 19.19
N PHE A 396 -1.06 -3.41 18.69
CA PHE A 396 -1.28 -2.17 19.42
C PHE A 396 -2.77 -1.95 19.64
N GLY A 397 -3.16 -1.77 20.91
CA GLY A 397 -4.49 -1.36 21.34
C GLY A 397 -4.53 0.13 21.67
N GLU A 398 -5.66 0.59 22.21
CA GLU A 398 -5.93 2.01 22.49
C GLU A 398 -4.84 2.66 23.36
N ALA A 399 -4.48 2.05 24.51
CA ALA A 399 -3.47 2.57 25.40
C ALA A 399 -2.08 2.75 24.73
N ALA A 400 -1.69 1.78 23.89
CA ALA A 400 -0.44 1.86 23.16
C ALA A 400 -0.48 2.96 22.08
N PHE A 401 -1.61 3.14 21.39
CA PHE A 401 -1.78 4.24 20.44
C PHE A 401 -1.79 5.62 21.11
N VAL A 402 -2.37 5.74 22.32
CA VAL A 402 -2.29 6.99 23.12
C VAL A 402 -0.83 7.32 23.43
N GLU A 403 -0.04 6.35 23.86
CA GLU A 403 1.38 6.55 24.15
C GLU A 403 2.17 6.92 22.88
N VAL A 404 1.96 6.23 21.75
CA VAL A 404 2.58 6.59 20.47
C VAL A 404 2.23 8.03 20.07
N ALA A 405 0.95 8.41 20.18
CA ALA A 405 0.49 9.75 19.85
C ALA A 405 1.16 10.83 20.73
N ASN A 406 1.33 10.56 22.02
CA ASN A 406 2.06 11.45 22.92
C ASN A 406 3.54 11.57 22.55
N ILE A 407 4.22 10.45 22.30
CA ILE A 407 5.63 10.45 21.87
C ILE A 407 5.81 11.29 20.59
N ILE A 408 4.95 11.09 19.59
CA ILE A 408 5.01 11.86 18.34
C ILE A 408 4.78 13.34 18.60
N ALA A 409 3.74 13.69 19.36
CA ALA A 409 3.45 15.09 19.70
C ALA A 409 4.62 15.74 20.44
N GLU A 410 5.14 15.09 21.49
CA GLU A 410 6.29 15.56 22.26
C GLU A 410 7.53 15.74 21.38
N ALA A 411 7.82 14.77 20.49
CA ALA A 411 8.93 14.89 19.55
C ALA A 411 8.79 16.10 18.62
N LEU A 412 7.60 16.41 18.15
CA LEU A 412 7.37 17.51 17.21
C LEU A 412 7.37 18.89 17.86
N ILE A 413 6.98 19.01 19.13
CA ILE A 413 6.85 20.31 19.83
C ILE A 413 8.09 20.69 20.66
N THR A 414 8.96 19.73 20.96
CA THR A 414 10.19 19.95 21.74
C THR A 414 11.24 20.69 20.91
N ASP A 415 12.09 21.48 21.55
CA ASP A 415 13.12 22.26 20.87
C ASP A 415 14.06 21.42 20.01
N ALA A 416 14.51 21.98 18.89
CA ALA A 416 15.30 21.26 17.88
C ALA A 416 16.61 20.65 18.45
N ALA A 417 17.22 21.30 19.44
CA ALA A 417 18.47 20.85 20.07
C ALA A 417 18.26 19.94 21.29
N ALA A 418 17.01 19.56 21.61
CA ALA A 418 16.74 18.75 22.80
C ALA A 418 17.21 17.29 22.62
N ASP A 419 17.62 16.68 23.71
CA ASP A 419 17.87 15.25 23.78
C ASP A 419 16.53 14.46 23.71
N LEU A 420 16.41 13.57 22.76
CA LEU A 420 15.23 12.73 22.54
C LEU A 420 15.42 11.29 23.08
N SER A 421 16.46 11.04 23.86
CA SER A 421 16.79 9.69 24.35
C SER A 421 15.68 9.07 25.21
N GLU A 422 14.95 9.88 26.00
CA GLU A 422 13.81 9.42 26.78
C GLU A 422 12.65 8.97 25.87
N LEU A 423 12.33 9.74 24.84
CA LEU A 423 11.30 9.37 23.86
C LEU A 423 11.67 8.09 23.11
N ARG A 424 12.94 7.96 22.73
CA ARG A 424 13.46 6.74 22.12
C ARG A 424 13.33 5.53 23.04
N ALA A 425 13.63 5.67 24.31
CA ALA A 425 13.46 4.59 25.30
C ALA A 425 12.00 4.16 25.43
N ARG A 426 11.06 5.10 25.39
CA ARG A 426 9.60 4.81 25.38
C ARG A 426 9.18 4.06 24.11
N VAL A 427 9.70 4.43 22.93
CA VAL A 427 9.48 3.72 21.67
C VAL A 427 9.97 2.28 21.77
N GLN A 428 11.19 2.07 22.27
CA GLN A 428 11.77 0.74 22.44
C GLN A 428 10.97 -0.13 23.42
N ALA A 429 10.46 0.47 24.51
CA ALA A 429 9.58 -0.22 25.45
C ALA A 429 8.26 -0.68 24.79
N LEU A 430 7.63 0.17 23.96
CA LEU A 430 6.45 -0.20 23.18
C LEU A 430 6.76 -1.33 22.20
N ALA A 431 7.88 -1.23 21.49
CA ALA A 431 8.31 -2.25 20.55
C ALA A 431 8.55 -3.61 21.22
N ALA A 432 9.14 -3.62 22.40
CA ALA A 432 9.38 -4.83 23.20
C ALA A 432 8.08 -5.44 23.77
N ALA A 433 7.12 -4.59 24.18
CA ALA A 433 5.82 -5.04 24.67
C ALA A 433 4.94 -5.66 23.58
N HIS A 434 5.22 -5.35 22.30
CA HIS A 434 4.49 -5.86 21.14
C HIS A 434 5.46 -6.55 20.16
N PRO A 435 5.97 -7.75 20.47
CA PRO A 435 7.01 -8.40 19.68
C PRO A 435 6.51 -8.78 18.28
N LEU A 436 7.29 -8.39 17.25
CA LEU A 436 7.01 -8.74 15.86
C LEU A 436 7.71 -10.05 15.49
N TYR A 437 6.97 -10.97 14.86
CA TYR A 437 7.50 -12.25 14.37
C TYR A 437 8.30 -13.05 15.43
N PRO A 438 7.71 -13.34 16.60
CA PRO A 438 8.45 -14.01 17.67
C PRO A 438 8.91 -15.44 17.29
N SER A 439 8.26 -16.06 16.30
CA SER A 439 8.59 -17.39 15.79
C SER A 439 9.55 -17.39 14.58
N VAL A 440 9.90 -16.22 14.04
CA VAL A 440 10.84 -16.11 12.93
C VAL A 440 12.25 -15.99 13.52
N GLY A 441 13.14 -16.95 13.24
CA GLY A 441 14.54 -16.92 13.63
C GLY A 441 15.34 -15.92 12.79
N ASN A 442 16.57 -15.63 13.25
CA ASN A 442 17.57 -14.96 12.43
C ASN A 442 18.15 -15.95 11.42
N LEU A 443 18.64 -15.46 10.29
CA LEU A 443 19.28 -16.24 9.24
C LEU A 443 20.78 -16.36 9.43
N SER A 444 21.42 -15.38 10.07
CA SER A 444 22.86 -15.33 10.34
C SER A 444 23.25 -15.89 11.69
#